data_40af50e6330000b742a81c2a91944bd0
#
_entry.id   40af50e6330000b742a81c2a91944bd0
#
_cell.length_a   1.000
_cell.length_b   1.000
_cell.length_c   1.000
_cell.angle_alpha   90.00
_cell.angle_beta   90.00
_cell.angle_gamma   90.00
#
_symmetry.space_group_name_H-M   'P 1'
#
loop_
_entity.id
_entity.type
_entity.pdbx_description
1 polymer ?
#
loop_
_entity_poly.entity_id
_entity_poly.type
_entity_poly.pdbx_seq_one_letter_code
_entity_poly.pdbx_strand_id
1 'polypeptide(L)'
;MPMNRVCEMTGAEFPLFAFSHCRDVVAAVSKAGGFGVLGATRFSPDQLEEELAWIDAHVDGAPYGVDVLVPEVVDPRVRELADNKSRAAVIDPSYQGFVNSVLGEYGIAPEAEMPILRERMGITPENGLALMEVAFRHPIRLIANALGIAPPAMIEEGKRRGVPVAALVGAKEHAIRQAEAGVDIIVAQGTEAGGHCGEVSTLV
;
A
#
# COMPACT_ATOMS: atom_id res chain seq x y z
N MET A 1 -28.82 11.60 3.43
CA MET A 1 -28.64 10.21 2.95
C MET A 1 -28.18 9.39 4.14
N PRO A 2 -28.61 8.11 4.28
CA PRO A 2 -27.98 7.26 5.31
C PRO A 2 -26.47 7.23 5.04
N MET A 3 -25.68 7.43 6.11
CA MET A 3 -24.23 7.41 6.00
C MET A 3 -23.79 6.01 5.54
N ASN A 4 -22.87 5.94 4.61
CA ASN A 4 -22.33 4.67 4.12
C ASN A 4 -21.54 4.00 5.27
N ARG A 5 -21.76 2.69 5.49
CA ARG A 5 -21.10 1.93 6.57
C ARG A 5 -19.57 2.10 6.57
N VAL A 6 -18.95 2.17 5.39
CA VAL A 6 -17.51 2.39 5.29
C VAL A 6 -17.11 3.78 5.80
N CYS A 7 -17.91 4.80 5.51
CA CYS A 7 -17.69 6.15 6.06
C CYS A 7 -17.85 6.17 7.59
N GLU A 8 -18.83 5.45 8.14
CA GLU A 8 -19.00 5.32 9.60
C GLU A 8 -17.77 4.67 10.26
N MET A 9 -17.19 3.66 9.61
CA MET A 9 -16.02 2.94 10.13
C MET A 9 -14.75 3.79 10.05
N THR A 10 -14.56 4.54 8.97
CA THR A 10 -13.32 5.27 8.68
C THR A 10 -13.34 6.73 9.08
N GLY A 11 -14.53 7.33 9.19
CA GLY A 11 -14.72 8.76 9.46
C GLY A 11 -14.69 9.64 8.20
N ALA A 12 -14.65 9.08 6.99
CA ALA A 12 -14.76 9.85 5.76
C ALA A 12 -16.15 10.50 5.63
N GLU A 13 -16.22 11.70 5.08
CA GLU A 13 -17.51 12.40 4.85
C GLU A 13 -18.29 11.75 3.71
N PHE A 14 -17.58 11.26 2.67
CA PHE A 14 -18.18 10.53 1.55
C PHE A 14 -17.27 9.36 1.12
N PRO A 15 -17.84 8.31 0.49
CA PRO A 15 -17.14 7.05 0.24
C PRO A 15 -16.24 7.13 -1.01
N LEU A 16 -15.26 8.01 -1.00
CA LEU A 16 -14.23 8.13 -2.02
C LEU A 16 -12.86 7.92 -1.36
N PHE A 17 -12.19 6.85 -1.78
CA PHE A 17 -10.88 6.47 -1.29
C PHE A 17 -9.83 6.70 -2.39
N ALA A 18 -8.72 7.32 -2.04
CA ALA A 18 -7.62 7.54 -2.98
C ALA A 18 -6.31 6.99 -2.40
N PHE A 19 -5.72 6.05 -3.12
CA PHE A 19 -4.41 5.51 -2.82
C PHE A 19 -3.32 6.36 -3.47
N SER A 20 -2.25 6.67 -2.72
CA SER A 20 -1.07 7.36 -3.25
C SER A 20 0.19 7.01 -2.44
N HIS A 21 1.35 7.05 -3.10
CA HIS A 21 2.65 7.06 -2.41
C HIS A 21 3.13 8.48 -2.06
N CYS A 22 2.30 9.49 -2.31
CA CYS A 22 2.61 10.90 -2.06
C CYS A 22 1.76 11.40 -0.89
N ARG A 23 2.39 11.79 0.21
CA ARG A 23 1.74 12.31 1.42
C ARG A 23 0.86 13.53 1.16
N ASP A 24 1.27 14.40 0.22
CA ASP A 24 0.50 15.60 -0.13
C ASP A 24 -0.86 15.23 -0.74
N VAL A 25 -0.91 14.19 -1.59
CA VAL A 25 -2.15 13.68 -2.18
C VAL A 25 -3.04 13.08 -1.10
N VAL A 26 -2.47 12.29 -0.19
CA VAL A 26 -3.21 11.69 0.94
C VAL A 26 -3.85 12.79 1.79
N ALA A 27 -3.08 13.79 2.20
CA ALA A 27 -3.59 14.90 3.01
C ALA A 27 -4.66 15.72 2.26
N ALA A 28 -4.44 16.01 0.97
CA ALA A 28 -5.38 16.78 0.16
C ALA A 28 -6.73 16.08 0.00
N VAL A 29 -6.73 14.77 -0.29
CA VAL A 29 -7.97 13.97 -0.42
C VAL A 29 -8.71 13.90 0.90
N SER A 30 -8.01 13.63 2.00
CA SER A 30 -8.61 13.57 3.34
C SER A 30 -9.24 14.91 3.75
N LYS A 31 -8.54 16.02 3.55
CA LYS A 31 -9.08 17.36 3.84
C LYS A 31 -10.27 17.74 2.95
N ALA A 32 -10.37 17.19 1.76
CA ALA A 32 -11.51 17.40 0.87
C ALA A 32 -12.75 16.54 1.26
N GLY A 33 -12.70 15.79 2.37
CA GLY A 33 -13.81 14.95 2.86
C GLY A 33 -13.79 13.50 2.36
N GLY A 34 -12.88 13.15 1.44
CA GLY A 34 -12.60 11.77 1.04
C GLY A 34 -11.74 11.04 2.07
N PHE A 35 -11.07 10.00 1.64
CA PHE A 35 -10.18 9.21 2.48
C PHE A 35 -8.88 8.89 1.74
N GLY A 36 -7.79 9.55 2.13
CA GLY A 36 -6.47 9.28 1.57
C GLY A 36 -5.84 8.05 2.20
N VAL A 37 -5.19 7.20 1.40
CA VAL A 37 -4.47 6.01 1.84
C VAL A 37 -3.02 6.08 1.36
N LEU A 38 -2.07 6.09 2.29
CA LEU A 38 -0.64 6.11 1.98
C LEU A 38 -0.15 4.69 1.68
N GLY A 39 0.42 4.48 0.50
CA GLY A 39 1.11 3.23 0.15
C GLY A 39 2.50 3.18 0.80
N ALA A 40 2.68 2.31 1.79
CA ALA A 40 3.90 2.26 2.60
C ALA A 40 5.06 1.45 2.00
N THR A 41 4.84 0.69 0.96
CA THR A 41 5.81 -0.29 0.41
C THR A 41 7.14 0.29 -0.06
N ARG A 42 7.20 1.61 -0.26
CA ARG A 42 8.41 2.30 -0.75
C ARG A 42 9.32 2.78 0.36
N PHE A 43 8.86 2.77 1.58
CA PHE A 43 9.54 3.39 2.72
C PHE A 43 10.26 2.35 3.56
N SER A 44 11.37 2.75 4.18
CA SER A 44 11.86 2.11 5.38
C SER A 44 10.97 2.49 6.57
N PRO A 45 11.05 1.79 7.71
CA PRO A 45 10.30 2.19 8.91
C PRO A 45 10.54 3.64 9.33
N ASP A 46 11.79 4.12 9.26
CA ASP A 46 12.13 5.50 9.62
C ASP A 46 11.54 6.51 8.63
N GLN A 47 11.62 6.20 7.32
CA GLN A 47 11.00 7.03 6.30
C GLN A 47 9.48 7.07 6.43
N LEU A 48 8.85 5.94 6.74
CA LEU A 48 7.40 5.89 6.95
C LEU A 48 6.99 6.73 8.17
N GLU A 49 7.76 6.70 9.24
CA GLU A 49 7.55 7.56 10.42
C GLU A 49 7.56 9.05 10.02
N GLU A 50 8.55 9.47 9.21
CA GLU A 50 8.63 10.86 8.71
C GLU A 50 7.44 11.25 7.84
N GLU A 51 7.01 10.36 6.93
CA GLU A 51 5.86 10.59 6.05
C GLU A 51 4.56 10.70 6.84
N LEU A 52 4.34 9.82 7.81
CA LEU A 52 3.13 9.82 8.64
C LEU A 52 3.12 11.00 9.61
N ALA A 53 4.24 11.36 10.23
CA ALA A 53 4.34 12.55 11.05
C ALA A 53 4.04 13.83 10.24
N TRP A 54 4.46 13.87 8.99
CA TRP A 54 4.10 14.99 8.10
C TRP A 54 2.60 15.00 7.80
N ILE A 55 1.97 13.85 7.49
CA ILE A 55 0.53 13.76 7.25
C ILE A 55 -0.23 14.24 8.49
N ASP A 56 0.13 13.76 9.68
CA ASP A 56 -0.49 14.16 10.95
C ASP A 56 -0.50 15.69 11.14
N ALA A 57 0.61 16.34 10.76
CA ALA A 57 0.75 17.79 10.88
C ALA A 57 -0.03 18.58 9.81
N HIS A 58 -0.43 17.94 8.69
CA HIS A 58 -0.99 18.65 7.53
C HIS A 58 -2.41 18.21 7.14
N VAL A 59 -2.95 17.16 7.78
CA VAL A 59 -4.28 16.63 7.45
C VAL A 59 -5.42 17.33 8.19
N ASP A 60 -5.11 18.28 9.07
CA ASP A 60 -6.06 19.08 9.85
C ASP A 60 -7.09 18.23 10.65
N GLY A 61 -6.64 17.06 11.12
CA GLY A 61 -7.47 16.10 11.85
C GLY A 61 -8.43 15.27 10.98
N ALA A 62 -8.41 15.42 9.65
CA ALA A 62 -9.19 14.56 8.76
C ALA A 62 -8.65 13.11 8.77
N PRO A 63 -9.52 12.09 8.58
CA PRO A 63 -9.12 10.70 8.65
C PRO A 63 -8.30 10.27 7.44
N TYR A 64 -7.31 9.42 7.67
CA TYR A 64 -6.50 8.80 6.62
C TYR A 64 -6.12 7.37 6.99
N GLY A 65 -5.60 6.62 6.02
CA GLY A 65 -5.17 5.24 6.20
C GLY A 65 -3.80 4.95 5.61
N VAL A 66 -3.33 3.74 5.89
CA VAL A 66 -2.06 3.21 5.38
C VAL A 66 -2.28 1.85 4.74
N ASP A 67 -1.66 1.63 3.59
CA ASP A 67 -1.59 0.33 2.93
C ASP A 67 -0.17 -0.23 3.06
N VAL A 68 -0.08 -1.42 3.64
CA VAL A 68 1.17 -2.17 3.78
C VAL A 68 1.08 -3.46 2.99
N LEU A 69 2.23 -4.00 2.57
CA LEU A 69 2.30 -5.31 1.95
C LEU A 69 2.92 -6.31 2.92
N VAL A 70 2.09 -7.19 3.45
CA VAL A 70 2.53 -8.34 4.25
C VAL A 70 2.20 -9.61 3.47
N PRO A 71 3.11 -10.14 2.64
CA PRO A 71 2.83 -11.30 1.82
C PRO A 71 2.67 -12.56 2.68
N GLU A 72 1.68 -13.40 2.36
CA GLU A 72 1.50 -14.70 2.98
C GLU A 72 2.60 -15.69 2.57
N VAL A 73 3.00 -15.62 1.31
CA VAL A 73 4.04 -16.48 0.72
C VAL A 73 5.07 -15.61 0.01
N VAL A 74 6.33 -15.85 0.29
CA VAL A 74 7.46 -15.22 -0.41
C VAL A 74 8.11 -16.23 -1.32
N ASP A 75 8.16 -15.95 -2.61
CA ASP A 75 8.96 -16.74 -3.55
C ASP A 75 10.43 -16.73 -3.05
N PRO A 76 11.07 -17.90 -2.91
CA PRO A 76 12.47 -17.98 -2.48
C PRO A 76 13.42 -17.08 -3.28
N ARG A 77 13.14 -16.89 -4.58
CA ARG A 77 13.91 -15.98 -5.45
C ARG A 77 13.75 -14.52 -5.04
N VAL A 78 12.55 -14.12 -4.60
CA VAL A 78 12.30 -12.76 -4.09
C VAL A 78 13.01 -12.55 -2.76
N ARG A 79 13.08 -13.57 -1.91
CA ARG A 79 13.81 -13.54 -0.64
C ARG A 79 15.33 -13.40 -0.87
N GLU A 80 15.88 -14.16 -1.80
CA GLU A 80 17.29 -14.04 -2.19
C GLU A 80 17.62 -12.66 -2.76
N LEU A 81 16.68 -12.04 -3.51
CA LEU A 81 16.80 -10.70 -4.04
C LEU A 81 16.68 -9.60 -2.98
N ALA A 82 15.90 -9.83 -1.92
CA ALA A 82 15.80 -8.90 -0.80
C ALA A 82 17.09 -8.89 0.04
N ASP A 83 17.73 -10.05 0.19
CA ASP A 83 19.00 -10.21 0.91
C ASP A 83 20.21 -9.75 0.09
N ASN A 84 20.13 -9.81 -1.23
CA ASN A 84 21.17 -9.35 -2.15
C ASN A 84 20.98 -7.86 -2.47
N LYS A 85 21.92 -7.03 -2.03
CA LYS A 85 21.96 -5.56 -2.27
C LYS A 85 22.01 -5.16 -3.77
N SER A 86 21.82 -6.09 -4.69
CA SER A 86 21.98 -5.88 -6.12
C SER A 86 20.76 -6.40 -6.91
N ARG A 87 19.61 -5.72 -6.78
CA ARG A 87 18.49 -5.92 -7.72
C ARG A 87 18.89 -5.67 -9.18
N ALA A 88 19.90 -4.85 -9.41
CA ALA A 88 20.45 -4.59 -10.74
C ALA A 88 21.04 -5.84 -11.41
N ALA A 89 21.48 -6.84 -10.63
CA ALA A 89 22.04 -8.08 -11.16
C ALA A 89 21.00 -9.05 -11.73
N VAL A 90 19.70 -8.81 -11.49
CA VAL A 90 18.59 -9.70 -11.89
C VAL A 90 17.81 -9.16 -13.07
N ILE A 91 17.92 -7.86 -13.35
CA ILE A 91 17.30 -7.24 -14.52
C ILE A 91 18.24 -7.46 -15.71
N ASP A 92 17.73 -8.12 -16.77
CA ASP A 92 18.48 -8.27 -18.00
C ASP A 92 18.96 -6.89 -18.51
N PRO A 93 20.25 -6.72 -18.79
CA PRO A 93 20.79 -5.43 -19.25
C PRO A 93 20.09 -4.84 -20.49
N SER A 94 19.43 -5.68 -21.29
CA SER A 94 18.65 -5.22 -22.45
C SER A 94 17.48 -4.31 -22.05
N TYR A 95 16.84 -4.54 -20.90
CA TYR A 95 15.77 -3.66 -20.41
C TYR A 95 16.31 -2.28 -20.02
N GLN A 96 17.49 -2.24 -19.38
CA GLN A 96 18.12 -0.98 -19.04
C GLN A 96 18.52 -0.21 -20.32
N GLY A 97 19.03 -0.91 -21.34
CA GLY A 97 19.33 -0.34 -22.65
C GLY A 97 18.09 0.26 -23.30
N PHE A 98 16.96 -0.43 -23.26
CA PHE A 98 15.69 0.06 -23.78
C PHE A 98 15.21 1.31 -23.03
N VAL A 99 15.22 1.29 -21.70
CA VAL A 99 14.82 2.45 -20.88
C VAL A 99 15.71 3.66 -21.19
N ASN A 100 17.03 3.47 -21.26
CA ASN A 100 17.97 4.55 -21.59
C ASN A 100 17.74 5.12 -23.00
N SER A 101 17.38 4.27 -23.97
CA SER A 101 17.01 4.71 -25.32
C SER A 101 15.78 5.63 -25.28
N VAL A 102 14.72 5.20 -24.59
CA VAL A 102 13.50 6.00 -24.45
C VAL A 102 13.78 7.33 -23.75
N LEU A 103 14.53 7.32 -22.64
CA LEU A 103 14.91 8.56 -21.93
C LEU A 103 15.68 9.51 -22.85
N GLY A 104 16.61 8.96 -23.69
CA GLY A 104 17.39 9.73 -24.65
C GLY A 104 16.53 10.42 -25.71
N GLU A 105 15.45 9.77 -26.19
CA GLU A 105 14.49 10.37 -27.14
C GLU A 105 13.81 11.62 -26.58
N TYR A 106 13.62 11.67 -25.25
CA TYR A 106 13.01 12.81 -24.56
C TYR A 106 14.05 13.79 -23.96
N GLY A 107 15.35 13.61 -24.27
CA GLY A 107 16.41 14.48 -23.76
C GLY A 107 16.65 14.36 -22.26
N ILE A 108 16.20 13.26 -21.64
CA ILE A 108 16.39 12.97 -20.23
C ILE A 108 17.68 12.15 -20.09
N ALA A 109 18.67 12.70 -19.39
CA ALA A 109 19.88 11.94 -19.08
C ALA A 109 19.53 10.77 -18.14
N PRO A 110 19.97 9.53 -18.45
CA PRO A 110 19.81 8.43 -17.52
C PRO A 110 20.59 8.77 -16.24
N GLU A 111 19.92 8.78 -15.11
CA GLU A 111 20.61 8.88 -13.83
C GLU A 111 21.48 7.64 -13.65
N ALA A 112 22.78 7.82 -13.49
CA ALA A 112 23.76 6.74 -13.41
C ALA A 112 23.45 5.77 -12.24
N GLU A 113 22.73 6.24 -11.22
CA GLU A 113 22.19 5.44 -10.12
C GLU A 113 20.98 6.18 -9.57
N MET A 114 19.82 5.54 -9.58
CA MET A 114 18.66 6.05 -8.85
C MET A 114 18.86 5.78 -7.34
N PRO A 115 19.17 6.78 -6.51
CA PRO A 115 19.44 6.59 -5.08
C PRO A 115 18.26 5.91 -4.36
N ILE A 116 17.04 6.17 -4.86
CA ILE A 116 15.78 5.65 -4.32
C ILE A 116 15.67 4.11 -4.42
N LEU A 117 16.39 3.46 -5.35
CA LEU A 117 16.36 2.01 -5.50
C LEU A 117 17.31 1.27 -4.54
N ARG A 118 18.29 1.97 -3.96
CA ARG A 118 19.29 1.36 -3.07
C ARG A 118 18.77 1.02 -1.68
N GLU A 119 17.75 1.73 -1.18
CA GLU A 119 17.24 1.60 0.19
C GLU A 119 15.86 0.95 0.30
N ARG A 120 15.29 0.49 -0.82
CA ARG A 120 13.98 -0.18 -0.76
C ARG A 120 14.10 -1.51 -0.03
N MET A 121 13.42 -1.59 1.10
CA MET A 121 13.19 -2.85 1.77
C MET A 121 12.42 -3.80 0.82
N GLY A 122 12.84 -5.07 0.77
CA GLY A 122 12.12 -6.07 -0.02
C GLY A 122 10.69 -6.27 0.50
N ILE A 123 9.81 -6.74 -0.36
CA ILE A 123 8.46 -7.15 0.05
C ILE A 123 8.57 -8.49 0.76
N THR A 124 8.77 -8.45 2.07
CA THR A 124 8.85 -9.62 2.97
C THR A 124 7.86 -9.46 4.11
N PRO A 125 7.43 -10.55 4.76
CA PRO A 125 6.56 -10.46 5.93
C PRO A 125 7.17 -9.61 7.05
N GLU A 126 8.47 -9.76 7.30
CA GLU A 126 9.19 -9.04 8.35
C GLU A 126 9.15 -7.53 8.12
N ASN A 127 9.42 -7.10 6.88
CA ASN A 127 9.36 -5.68 6.50
C ASN A 127 7.94 -5.13 6.56
N GLY A 128 6.96 -5.89 6.06
CA GLY A 128 5.56 -5.50 6.13
C GLY A 128 5.07 -5.35 7.58
N LEU A 129 5.47 -6.25 8.47
CA LEU A 129 5.16 -6.16 9.91
C LEU A 129 5.83 -4.95 10.56
N ALA A 130 7.09 -4.65 10.23
CA ALA A 130 7.76 -3.46 10.74
C ALA A 130 7.06 -2.15 10.31
N LEU A 131 6.63 -2.07 9.05
CA LEU A 131 5.84 -0.92 8.55
C LEU A 131 4.47 -0.84 9.22
N MET A 132 3.82 -1.97 9.47
CA MET A 132 2.55 -2.04 10.21
C MET A 132 2.71 -1.49 11.63
N GLU A 133 3.78 -1.84 12.34
CA GLU A 133 4.07 -1.32 13.68
C GLU A 133 4.25 0.20 13.68
N VAL A 134 4.92 0.75 12.67
CA VAL A 134 5.02 2.22 12.49
C VAL A 134 3.65 2.81 12.25
N ALA A 135 2.87 2.29 11.30
CA ALA A 135 1.56 2.81 10.96
C ALA A 135 0.63 2.90 12.17
N PHE A 136 0.65 1.89 13.03
CA PHE A 136 -0.18 1.86 14.24
C PHE A 136 0.28 2.82 15.36
N ARG A 137 1.42 3.49 15.25
CA ARG A 137 1.80 4.57 16.17
C ARG A 137 1.11 5.89 15.87
N HIS A 138 0.57 6.03 14.65
CA HIS A 138 -0.12 7.21 14.17
C HIS A 138 -1.65 7.08 14.27
N PRO A 139 -2.41 8.18 14.20
CA PRO A 139 -3.88 8.17 14.36
C PRO A 139 -4.60 7.71 13.08
N ILE A 140 -4.10 6.65 12.44
CA ILE A 140 -4.72 6.10 11.24
C ILE A 140 -6.13 5.58 11.52
N ARG A 141 -7.00 5.69 10.54
CA ARG A 141 -8.40 5.24 10.60
C ARG A 141 -8.69 4.06 9.68
N LEU A 142 -7.67 3.52 9.04
CA LEU A 142 -7.71 2.31 8.22
C LEU A 142 -6.30 1.77 8.08
N ILE A 143 -6.16 0.45 8.15
CA ILE A 143 -4.96 -0.23 7.63
C ILE A 143 -5.37 -1.24 6.57
N ALA A 144 -4.64 -1.29 5.45
CA ALA A 144 -4.91 -2.22 4.35
C ALA A 144 -3.74 -3.17 4.12
N ASN A 145 -4.05 -4.39 3.65
CA ASN A 145 -3.09 -5.33 3.08
C ASN A 145 -3.45 -5.63 1.63
N ALA A 146 -2.57 -5.30 0.71
CA ALA A 146 -2.82 -5.50 -0.72
C ALA A 146 -2.25 -6.82 -1.27
N LEU A 147 -1.61 -7.67 -0.44
CA LEU A 147 -0.95 -8.88 -0.92
C LEU A 147 -1.14 -10.06 0.05
N GLY A 148 -1.90 -11.06 -0.40
CA GLY A 148 -2.22 -12.23 0.41
C GLY A 148 -3.26 -11.97 1.50
N ILE A 149 -3.47 -12.94 2.39
CA ILE A 149 -4.40 -12.80 3.51
C ILE A 149 -3.81 -11.83 4.54
N ALA A 150 -4.65 -10.92 5.06
CA ALA A 150 -4.25 -10.03 6.14
C ALA A 150 -3.75 -10.85 7.34
N PRO A 151 -2.53 -10.59 7.85
CA PRO A 151 -1.96 -11.39 8.92
C PRO A 151 -2.77 -11.27 10.21
N PRO A 152 -2.88 -12.33 11.02
CA PRO A 152 -3.60 -12.30 12.30
C PRO A 152 -3.18 -11.14 13.19
N ALA A 153 -1.89 -10.82 13.27
CA ALA A 153 -1.37 -9.70 14.05
C ALA A 153 -1.96 -8.34 13.61
N MET A 154 -2.19 -8.14 12.31
CA MET A 154 -2.82 -6.91 11.80
C MET A 154 -4.29 -6.82 12.24
N ILE A 155 -5.02 -7.93 12.13
CA ILE A 155 -6.44 -8.01 12.49
C ILE A 155 -6.63 -7.81 14.00
N GLU A 156 -5.79 -8.45 14.82
CA GLU A 156 -5.82 -8.32 16.28
C GLU A 156 -5.48 -6.89 16.72
N GLU A 157 -4.44 -6.30 16.15
CA GLU A 157 -4.04 -4.94 16.49
C GLU A 157 -5.07 -3.90 16.00
N GLY A 158 -5.64 -4.09 14.80
CA GLY A 158 -6.75 -3.28 14.30
C GLY A 158 -7.93 -3.30 15.24
N LYS A 159 -8.39 -4.50 15.67
CA LYS A 159 -9.48 -4.66 16.65
C LYS A 159 -9.16 -3.99 17.97
N ARG A 160 -7.95 -4.17 18.49
CA ARG A 160 -7.51 -3.58 19.77
C ARG A 160 -7.56 -2.06 19.77
N ARG A 161 -7.25 -1.44 18.63
CA ARG A 161 -7.19 0.03 18.44
C ARG A 161 -8.47 0.63 17.87
N GLY A 162 -9.42 -0.19 17.44
CA GLY A 162 -10.62 0.28 16.74
C GLY A 162 -10.31 0.84 15.34
N VAL A 163 -9.27 0.33 14.70
CA VAL A 163 -8.86 0.66 13.34
C VAL A 163 -9.31 -0.48 12.43
N PRO A 164 -10.24 -0.26 11.49
CA PRO A 164 -10.70 -1.28 10.57
C PRO A 164 -9.56 -1.76 9.67
N VAL A 165 -9.57 -3.07 9.37
CA VAL A 165 -8.62 -3.71 8.47
C VAL A 165 -9.29 -3.91 7.12
N ALA A 166 -8.64 -3.45 6.04
CA ALA A 166 -9.07 -3.67 4.66
C ALA A 166 -8.13 -4.66 3.95
N ALA A 167 -8.68 -5.38 2.96
CA ALA A 167 -7.87 -6.22 2.10
C ALA A 167 -8.32 -6.13 0.64
N LEU A 168 -7.34 -6.08 -0.27
CA LEU A 168 -7.58 -6.12 -1.71
C LEU A 168 -7.79 -7.57 -2.16
N VAL A 169 -8.78 -7.77 -3.03
CA VAL A 169 -9.11 -9.10 -3.56
C VAL A 169 -9.41 -9.01 -5.06
N GLY A 170 -8.84 -9.93 -5.83
CA GLY A 170 -9.06 -10.05 -7.28
C GLY A 170 -9.98 -11.22 -7.65
N ALA A 171 -10.53 -11.96 -6.66
CA ALA A 171 -11.43 -13.09 -6.90
C ALA A 171 -12.36 -13.29 -5.70
N LYS A 172 -13.51 -13.94 -5.95
CA LYS A 172 -14.52 -14.28 -4.93
C LYS A 172 -13.94 -15.14 -3.81
N GLU A 173 -13.12 -16.10 -4.15
CA GLU A 173 -12.49 -17.02 -3.19
C GLU A 173 -11.55 -16.28 -2.25
N HIS A 174 -10.85 -15.26 -2.76
CA HIS A 174 -10.01 -14.38 -1.95
C HIS A 174 -10.85 -13.57 -0.97
N ALA A 175 -12.00 -13.03 -1.41
CA ALA A 175 -12.92 -12.29 -0.54
C ALA A 175 -13.47 -13.15 0.61
N ILE A 176 -13.85 -14.40 0.31
CA ILE A 176 -14.32 -15.34 1.34
C ILE A 176 -13.24 -15.59 2.39
N ARG A 177 -12.00 -15.90 1.97
CA ARG A 177 -10.88 -16.15 2.87
C ARG A 177 -10.55 -14.93 3.74
N GLN A 178 -10.60 -13.72 3.18
CA GLN A 178 -10.39 -12.48 3.94
C GLN A 178 -11.49 -12.25 4.99
N ALA A 179 -12.76 -12.50 4.61
CA ALA A 179 -13.89 -12.37 5.53
C ALA A 179 -13.81 -13.40 6.68
N GLU A 180 -13.44 -14.65 6.37
CA GLU A 180 -13.21 -15.70 7.36
C GLU A 180 -12.04 -15.38 8.31
N ALA A 181 -10.99 -14.71 7.79
CA ALA A 181 -9.88 -14.22 8.60
C ALA A 181 -10.28 -13.08 9.52
N GLY A 182 -11.42 -12.40 9.27
CA GLY A 182 -11.95 -11.33 10.10
C GLY A 182 -11.57 -9.92 9.63
N VAL A 183 -11.31 -9.75 8.33
CA VAL A 183 -11.13 -8.45 7.68
C VAL A 183 -12.46 -7.69 7.66
N ASP A 184 -12.43 -6.39 7.93
CA ASP A 184 -13.62 -5.55 8.07
C ASP A 184 -14.13 -5.00 6.73
N ILE A 185 -13.21 -4.72 5.80
CA ILE A 185 -13.50 -4.08 4.51
C ILE A 185 -12.82 -4.87 3.38
N ILE A 186 -13.61 -5.31 2.41
CA ILE A 186 -13.12 -5.95 1.19
C ILE A 186 -13.06 -4.93 0.06
N VAL A 187 -11.89 -4.77 -0.55
CA VAL A 187 -11.68 -3.93 -1.74
C VAL A 187 -11.65 -4.86 -2.95
N ALA A 188 -12.77 -4.95 -3.66
CA ALA A 188 -12.87 -5.77 -4.88
C ALA A 188 -12.13 -5.07 -6.04
N GLN A 189 -11.21 -5.79 -6.67
CA GLN A 189 -10.37 -5.30 -7.75
C GLN A 189 -10.60 -6.14 -9.00
N GLY A 190 -11.09 -5.52 -10.08
CA GLY A 190 -11.29 -6.17 -11.35
C GLY A 190 -10.16 -5.89 -12.36
N THR A 191 -10.31 -6.42 -13.57
CA THR A 191 -9.38 -6.19 -14.70
C THR A 191 -9.35 -4.74 -15.16
N GLU A 192 -10.39 -3.97 -14.86
CA GLU A 192 -10.51 -2.54 -15.16
C GLU A 192 -9.74 -1.63 -14.17
N ALA A 193 -9.20 -2.19 -13.12
CA ALA A 193 -8.39 -1.43 -12.16
C ALA A 193 -7.09 -0.92 -12.81
N GLY A 194 -6.62 0.23 -12.36
CA GLY A 194 -5.31 0.76 -12.75
C GLY A 194 -4.16 0.06 -12.02
N GLY A 195 -3.01 -0.08 -12.67
CA GLY A 195 -1.85 -0.77 -12.12
C GLY A 195 -2.02 -2.29 -12.11
N HIS A 196 -1.72 -2.94 -10.99
CA HIS A 196 -2.03 -4.36 -10.82
C HIS A 196 -3.54 -4.54 -10.72
N CYS A 197 -4.09 -5.50 -11.45
CA CYS A 197 -5.52 -5.72 -11.55
C CYS A 197 -5.90 -7.16 -11.19
N GLY A 198 -7.19 -7.39 -10.93
CA GLY A 198 -7.75 -8.72 -10.77
C GLY A 198 -7.85 -9.48 -12.10
N GLU A 199 -8.10 -10.77 -12.03
CA GLU A 199 -8.21 -11.65 -13.22
C GLU A 199 -9.54 -11.49 -13.95
N VAL A 200 -10.59 -11.08 -13.26
CA VAL A 200 -11.97 -10.92 -13.78
C VAL A 200 -12.48 -9.51 -13.55
N SER A 201 -13.38 -9.05 -14.43
CA SER A 201 -14.06 -7.77 -14.26
C SER A 201 -14.96 -7.78 -13.03
N THR A 202 -15.05 -6.63 -12.33
CA THR A 202 -15.98 -6.46 -11.21
C THR A 202 -17.45 -6.43 -11.64
N LEU A 203 -17.71 -6.31 -12.94
CA LEU A 203 -19.07 -6.29 -13.52
C LEU A 203 -19.58 -7.66 -14.00
N VAL A 204 -18.87 -8.74 -13.73
CA VAL A 204 -19.25 -10.11 -14.13
C VAL A 204 -19.96 -10.84 -12.99
#